data_b22bed1ef834f7e4dc020aa466803f52
#
_entry.id   b22bed1ef834f7e4dc020aa466803f52
#
_cell.length_a   1.000
_cell.length_b   1.000
_cell.length_c   1.000
_cell.angle_alpha   90.00
_cell.angle_beta   90.00
_cell.angle_gamma   90.00
#
_symmetry.space_group_name_H-M   'P 1'
#
loop_
_entity.id
_entity.type
_entity.pdbx_description
1 polymer ?
#
loop_
_entity_poly.entity_id
_entity_poly.type
_entity_poly.pdbx_seq_one_letter_code
_entity_poly.pdbx_strand_id
1 'polypeptide(L)'
;MSQATTHFAAASPRLLRYLAELGLARPEVSRQHFTRRLGALFDLQDSIAIAAVHGGLGKPGPAALPPTDVTSLFLEGRGAILRSAARAFDPDGGARIRFPCLDPSDPAARATSMEVEPYLGFYRAQQSDAEHRVRRLQLQVREASAGRSAQLDQLCALDAVLARSMSARTRGFFSAIPRLLQTHFETLRASYRPQGTDEAEAAALWQQTLQRYRLDMRGMLLAEIETRLLPVTGLVEAVEAHQMKETHD
;
A
#
# COMPACT_ATOMS: atom_id res chain seq x y z
N MET A 1 33.49 -13.21 -1.55
CA MET A 1 32.15 -13.49 -2.08
C MET A 1 31.06 -13.15 -1.02
N SER A 2 31.00 -11.90 -0.52
CA SER A 2 30.08 -11.57 0.60
C SER A 2 29.36 -10.21 0.49
N GLN A 3 29.25 -9.60 -0.72
CA GLN A 3 28.59 -8.30 -0.89
C GLN A 3 27.19 -8.38 -1.53
N ALA A 4 26.78 -9.53 -2.08
CA ALA A 4 25.48 -9.67 -2.75
C ALA A 4 24.31 -9.91 -1.78
N THR A 5 24.58 -10.31 -0.53
CA THR A 5 23.55 -10.67 0.44
C THR A 5 22.99 -9.44 1.18
N THR A 6 23.77 -8.36 1.30
CA THR A 6 23.42 -7.18 2.09
C THR A 6 22.43 -6.23 1.35
N HIS A 7 22.46 -6.21 0.01
CA HIS A 7 21.57 -5.34 -0.78
C HIS A 7 20.10 -5.82 -0.83
N PHE A 8 19.84 -7.10 -0.56
CA PHE A 8 18.47 -7.64 -0.64
C PHE A 8 17.66 -7.50 0.65
N ALA A 9 18.30 -7.39 1.78
CA ALA A 9 17.63 -7.12 3.06
C ALA A 9 17.04 -5.69 3.11
N ALA A 10 17.67 -4.74 2.39
CA ALA A 10 17.18 -3.36 2.27
C ALA A 10 15.98 -3.20 1.33
N ALA A 11 15.73 -4.17 0.44
CA ALA A 11 14.70 -4.10 -0.61
C ALA A 11 13.38 -4.83 -0.24
N SER A 12 13.23 -5.33 0.99
CA SER A 12 11.94 -5.88 1.43
C SER A 12 10.89 -4.78 1.48
N PRO A 13 9.69 -4.96 0.86
CA PRO A 13 8.61 -4.00 0.94
C PRO A 13 8.37 -3.59 2.40
N ARG A 14 8.18 -2.30 2.64
CA ARG A 14 7.96 -1.74 3.99
C ARG A 14 6.86 -2.48 4.75
N LEU A 15 5.83 -2.93 4.03
CA LEU A 15 4.74 -3.73 4.58
C LEU A 15 5.23 -5.04 5.23
N LEU A 16 6.12 -5.79 4.57
CA LEU A 16 6.64 -7.05 5.12
C LEU A 16 7.48 -6.83 6.36
N ARG A 17 8.27 -5.76 6.37
CA ARG A 17 9.06 -5.38 7.56
C ARG A 17 8.14 -4.99 8.71
N TYR A 18 7.13 -4.19 8.43
CA TYR A 18 6.17 -3.75 9.44
C TYR A 18 5.35 -4.92 10.01
N LEU A 19 4.92 -5.86 9.17
CA LEU A 19 4.27 -7.10 9.62
C LEU A 19 5.19 -7.94 10.53
N ALA A 20 6.48 -7.99 10.22
CA ALA A 20 7.47 -8.70 11.05
C ALA A 20 7.70 -7.98 12.39
N GLU A 21 7.79 -6.64 12.41
CA GLU A 21 7.92 -5.83 13.63
C GLU A 21 6.73 -6.01 14.57
N LEU A 22 5.51 -6.16 14.02
CA LEU A 22 4.32 -6.48 14.82
C LEU A 22 4.20 -7.97 15.20
N GLY A 23 5.16 -8.82 14.79
CA GLY A 23 5.13 -10.26 15.05
C GLY A 23 4.06 -11.02 14.26
N LEU A 24 3.47 -10.40 13.23
CA LEU A 24 2.36 -10.92 12.44
C LEU A 24 2.79 -11.73 11.21
N ALA A 25 4.06 -11.65 10.83
CA ALA A 25 4.63 -12.44 9.73
C ALA A 25 6.12 -12.72 9.96
N ARG A 26 6.61 -13.83 9.40
CA ARG A 26 8.04 -14.14 9.30
C ARG A 26 8.50 -13.87 7.88
N PRO A 27 9.48 -12.98 7.64
CA PRO A 27 9.98 -12.69 6.30
C PRO A 27 10.93 -13.79 5.82
N GLU A 28 10.40 -14.91 5.38
CA GLU A 28 11.17 -15.92 4.65
C GLU A 28 10.87 -15.79 3.14
N VAL A 29 11.63 -14.97 2.43
CA VAL A 29 11.51 -14.83 0.97
C VAL A 29 12.79 -15.33 0.29
N SER A 30 12.74 -16.58 -0.21
CA SER A 30 13.74 -17.11 -1.14
C SER A 30 13.44 -16.62 -2.56
N ARG A 31 14.49 -16.17 -3.31
CA ARG A 31 14.38 -15.74 -4.71
C ARG A 31 13.77 -16.80 -5.61
N GLN A 32 14.14 -18.07 -5.45
CA GLN A 32 13.60 -19.17 -6.25
C GLN A 32 12.11 -19.40 -5.98
N HIS A 33 11.66 -19.17 -4.75
CA HIS A 33 10.25 -19.23 -4.37
C HIS A 33 9.45 -18.09 -4.99
N PHE A 34 10.05 -16.89 -5.06
CA PHE A 34 9.43 -15.72 -5.66
C PHE A 34 9.19 -15.90 -7.16
N THR A 35 10.21 -16.31 -7.93
CA THR A 35 10.10 -16.52 -9.38
C THR A 35 9.08 -17.62 -9.71
N ARG A 36 9.08 -18.73 -8.97
CA ARG A 36 8.11 -19.81 -9.14
C ARG A 36 6.69 -19.35 -8.84
N ARG A 37 6.49 -18.61 -7.74
CA ARG A 37 5.18 -18.04 -7.38
C ARG A 37 4.73 -16.98 -8.36
N LEU A 38 5.63 -16.14 -8.86
CA LEU A 38 5.31 -15.15 -9.87
C LEU A 38 4.83 -15.85 -11.16
N GLY A 39 5.52 -16.90 -11.62
CA GLY A 39 5.09 -17.68 -12.77
C GLY A 39 3.74 -18.37 -12.58
N ALA A 40 3.44 -18.86 -11.36
CA ALA A 40 2.14 -19.44 -11.02
C ALA A 40 1.00 -18.39 -10.87
N LEU A 41 1.34 -17.10 -10.84
CA LEU A 41 0.36 -16.00 -10.77
C LEU A 41 -0.18 -15.61 -12.16
N PHE A 42 0.46 -16.01 -13.25
CA PHE A 42 0.00 -15.74 -14.61
C PHE A 42 -0.69 -16.96 -15.17
N ASP A 43 -1.92 -16.78 -15.64
CA ASP A 43 -2.61 -17.80 -16.41
C ASP A 43 -2.26 -17.70 -17.91
N LEU A 44 -2.83 -18.61 -18.70
CA LEU A 44 -2.59 -18.63 -20.15
C LEU A 44 -3.08 -17.34 -20.83
N GLN A 45 -4.21 -16.77 -20.38
CA GLN A 45 -4.76 -15.52 -20.92
C GLN A 45 -3.85 -14.33 -20.60
N ASP A 46 -3.31 -14.27 -19.38
CA ASP A 46 -2.32 -13.26 -18.98
C ASP A 46 -1.07 -13.35 -19.85
N SER A 47 -0.57 -14.57 -20.09
CA SER A 47 0.60 -14.81 -20.93
C SER A 47 0.37 -14.38 -22.39
N ILE A 48 -0.82 -14.65 -22.94
CA ILE A 48 -1.22 -14.22 -24.29
C ILE A 48 -1.32 -12.69 -24.35
N ALA A 49 -1.92 -12.05 -23.35
CA ALA A 49 -2.04 -10.60 -23.28
C ALA A 49 -0.67 -9.90 -23.19
N ILE A 50 0.26 -10.45 -22.43
CA ILE A 50 1.65 -9.97 -22.33
C ILE A 50 2.38 -10.15 -23.68
N ALA A 51 2.22 -11.31 -24.32
CA ALA A 51 2.82 -11.59 -25.62
C ALA A 51 2.27 -10.68 -26.73
N ALA A 52 0.97 -10.36 -26.71
CA ALA A 52 0.34 -9.43 -27.64
C ALA A 52 0.90 -8.00 -27.53
N VAL A 53 1.18 -7.53 -26.32
CA VAL A 53 1.87 -6.24 -26.10
C VAL A 53 3.30 -6.29 -26.67
N HIS A 54 4.00 -7.41 -26.50
CA HIS A 54 5.36 -7.59 -27.03
C HIS A 54 5.39 -7.67 -28.56
N GLY A 55 4.38 -8.28 -29.19
CA GLY A 55 4.27 -8.42 -30.64
C GLY A 55 3.71 -7.20 -31.38
N GLY A 56 3.07 -6.27 -30.64
CA GLY A 56 2.44 -5.06 -31.18
C GLY A 56 3.37 -3.87 -31.41
N LEU A 57 4.67 -4.11 -31.58
CA LEU A 57 5.68 -3.09 -31.80
C LEU A 57 5.37 -2.23 -33.04
N GLY A 58 5.11 -0.94 -32.87
CA GLY A 58 5.48 0.03 -33.87
C GLY A 58 4.42 0.90 -34.53
N LYS A 59 3.35 1.29 -33.84
CA LYS A 59 2.63 2.49 -34.26
C LYS A 59 2.86 3.62 -33.21
N PRO A 60 3.60 4.69 -33.60
CA PRO A 60 3.66 5.88 -32.73
C PRO A 60 2.24 6.39 -32.51
N GLY A 61 1.87 6.56 -31.25
CA GLY A 61 0.63 7.22 -30.90
C GLY A 61 0.59 8.67 -31.39
N PRO A 62 -0.58 9.32 -31.39
CA PRO A 62 -0.71 10.71 -31.81
C PRO A 62 0.17 11.62 -30.95
N ALA A 63 0.72 12.64 -31.62
CA ALA A 63 1.71 13.58 -31.09
C ALA A 63 1.37 14.14 -29.71
N ALA A 64 2.42 14.29 -28.93
CA ALA A 64 2.49 14.65 -27.52
C ALA A 64 1.62 15.85 -27.11
N LEU A 65 0.84 15.65 -26.08
CA LEU A 65 0.43 16.71 -25.14
C LEU A 65 1.70 17.38 -24.55
N PRO A 66 1.60 18.64 -24.10
CA PRO A 66 2.74 19.32 -23.50
C PRO A 66 3.35 18.47 -22.40
N PRO A 67 4.70 18.47 -22.27
CA PRO A 67 5.38 17.53 -21.39
C PRO A 67 4.96 17.79 -19.92
N THR A 68 4.01 17.00 -19.44
CA THR A 68 3.68 16.95 -18.02
C THR A 68 4.89 16.35 -17.29
N ASP A 69 5.37 16.99 -16.26
CA ASP A 69 6.40 16.41 -15.41
C ASP A 69 5.80 15.23 -14.64
N VAL A 70 6.11 14.02 -15.13
CA VAL A 70 5.60 12.76 -14.58
C VAL A 70 6.08 12.56 -13.15
N THR A 71 7.30 12.97 -12.85
CA THR A 71 7.90 12.85 -11.52
C THR A 71 7.18 13.74 -10.52
N SER A 72 6.96 15.02 -10.84
CA SER A 72 6.18 15.93 -10.00
C SER A 72 4.74 15.46 -9.80
N LEU A 73 4.06 15.02 -10.86
CA LEU A 73 2.72 14.45 -10.79
C LEU A 73 2.65 13.27 -9.80
N PHE A 74 3.62 12.36 -9.89
CA PHE A 74 3.71 11.21 -9.00
C PHE A 74 3.98 11.61 -7.55
N LEU A 75 4.97 12.48 -7.30
CA LEU A 75 5.35 12.89 -5.95
C LEU A 75 4.21 13.64 -5.24
N GLU A 76 3.51 14.53 -5.94
CA GLU A 76 2.35 15.25 -5.42
C GLU A 76 1.20 14.29 -5.12
N GLY A 77 0.86 13.41 -6.06
CA GLY A 77 -0.19 12.41 -5.90
C GLY A 77 0.10 11.44 -4.75
N ARG A 78 1.32 10.89 -4.71
CA ARG A 78 1.79 10.05 -3.59
C ARG A 78 1.69 10.78 -2.25
N GLY A 79 2.20 12.00 -2.18
CA GLY A 79 2.14 12.83 -0.98
C GLY A 79 0.70 13.10 -0.53
N ALA A 80 -0.21 13.39 -1.45
CA ALA A 80 -1.62 13.62 -1.15
C ALA A 80 -2.31 12.38 -0.59
N ILE A 81 -2.04 11.20 -1.16
CA ILE A 81 -2.60 9.91 -0.68
C ILE A 81 -2.11 9.62 0.73
N LEU A 82 -0.79 9.70 0.97
CA LEU A 82 -0.20 9.41 2.29
C LEU A 82 -0.67 10.40 3.36
N ARG A 83 -0.73 11.71 3.05
CA ARG A 83 -1.26 12.72 3.98
C ARG A 83 -2.72 12.51 4.29
N SER A 84 -3.54 12.15 3.30
CA SER A 84 -4.97 11.85 3.50
C SER A 84 -5.16 10.66 4.43
N ALA A 85 -4.44 9.56 4.20
CA ALA A 85 -4.46 8.38 5.04
C ALA A 85 -3.99 8.68 6.48
N ALA A 86 -2.90 9.43 6.63
CA ALA A 86 -2.39 9.80 7.94
C ALA A 86 -3.37 10.65 8.76
N ARG A 87 -4.02 11.64 8.11
CA ARG A 87 -5.01 12.52 8.75
C ARG A 87 -6.28 11.81 9.17
N ALA A 88 -6.65 10.69 8.55
CA ALA A 88 -7.82 9.91 8.95
C ALA A 88 -7.70 9.31 10.35
N PHE A 89 -6.46 9.10 10.83
CA PHE A 89 -6.18 8.63 12.18
C PHE A 89 -6.04 9.77 13.19
N ASP A 90 -6.05 11.01 12.76
CA ASP A 90 -5.97 12.17 13.64
C ASP A 90 -7.38 12.57 14.06
N PRO A 91 -7.67 12.70 15.37
CA PRO A 91 -8.97 13.14 15.86
C PRO A 91 -9.41 14.49 15.28
N ASP A 92 -8.46 15.40 15.10
CA ASP A 92 -8.69 16.76 14.60
C ASP A 92 -8.43 16.89 13.09
N GLY A 93 -8.12 15.78 12.41
CA GLY A 93 -7.64 15.76 11.03
C GLY A 93 -8.68 16.11 9.95
N GLY A 94 -9.94 16.39 10.32
CA GLY A 94 -11.01 16.80 9.39
C GLY A 94 -11.38 15.77 8.32
N ALA A 95 -10.94 14.51 8.46
CA ALA A 95 -11.22 13.45 7.50
C ALA A 95 -12.71 13.06 7.49
N ARG A 96 -13.25 12.71 6.30
CA ARG A 96 -14.63 12.25 6.14
C ARG A 96 -14.91 10.96 6.92
N ILE A 97 -13.96 10.03 6.92
CA ILE A 97 -14.00 8.78 7.67
C ILE A 97 -12.92 8.89 8.73
N ARG A 98 -13.31 8.96 9.99
CA ARG A 98 -12.40 9.17 11.12
C ARG A 98 -12.19 7.88 11.89
N PHE A 99 -11.04 7.78 12.53
CA PHE A 99 -10.78 6.71 13.48
C PHE A 99 -11.80 6.78 14.61
N PRO A 100 -12.40 5.64 15.03
CA PRO A 100 -13.35 5.60 16.14
C PRO A 100 -12.69 6.13 17.41
N CYS A 101 -13.12 7.31 17.84
CA CYS A 101 -12.69 7.93 19.10
C CYS A 101 -13.88 7.86 20.05
N LEU A 102 -13.79 6.99 21.03
CA LEU A 102 -14.80 6.80 22.05
C LEU A 102 -14.31 7.47 23.35
N ASP A 103 -15.19 8.20 24.02
CA ASP A 103 -14.85 8.82 25.29
C ASP A 103 -14.65 7.73 26.35
N PRO A 104 -13.45 7.55 26.88
CA PRO A 104 -13.16 6.48 27.82
C PRO A 104 -13.71 6.76 29.25
N SER A 105 -14.14 7.97 29.51
CA SER A 105 -14.80 8.34 30.78
C SER A 105 -16.24 7.80 30.86
N ASP A 106 -16.87 7.49 29.69
CA ASP A 106 -18.16 6.82 29.62
C ASP A 106 -17.95 5.28 29.63
N PRO A 107 -18.49 4.57 30.67
CA PRO A 107 -18.36 3.11 30.74
C PRO A 107 -18.93 2.37 29.53
N ALA A 108 -20.03 2.85 28.93
CA ALA A 108 -20.63 2.25 27.75
C ALA A 108 -19.74 2.45 26.52
N ALA A 109 -19.15 3.64 26.34
CA ALA A 109 -18.19 3.92 25.30
C ALA A 109 -16.90 3.10 25.48
N ARG A 110 -16.45 2.91 26.73
CA ARG A 110 -15.30 2.04 27.03
C ARG A 110 -15.58 0.58 26.67
N ALA A 111 -16.75 0.04 27.03
CA ALA A 111 -17.13 -1.32 26.63
C ALA A 111 -17.13 -1.49 25.11
N THR A 112 -17.72 -0.53 24.38
CA THR A 112 -17.72 -0.52 22.92
C THR A 112 -16.29 -0.41 22.34
N SER A 113 -15.40 0.33 23.00
CA SER A 113 -14.00 0.47 22.57
C SER A 113 -13.18 -0.81 22.71
N MET A 114 -13.65 -1.79 23.46
CA MET A 114 -13.06 -3.13 23.56
C MET A 114 -13.50 -4.07 22.45
N GLU A 115 -14.41 -3.67 21.58
CA GLU A 115 -14.80 -4.39 20.38
C GLU A 115 -13.89 -4.00 19.21
N VAL A 116 -13.47 -4.97 18.43
CA VAL A 116 -12.54 -4.75 17.32
C VAL A 116 -13.23 -4.25 16.05
N GLU A 117 -14.50 -4.60 15.82
CA GLU A 117 -15.20 -4.38 14.55
C GLU A 117 -15.28 -2.90 14.12
N PRO A 118 -15.51 -1.90 14.99
CA PRO A 118 -15.47 -0.50 14.61
C PRO A 118 -14.12 -0.08 13.97
N TYR A 119 -13.01 -0.58 14.51
CA TYR A 119 -11.67 -0.28 14.01
C TYR A 119 -11.39 -0.99 12.68
N LEU A 120 -11.83 -2.24 12.54
CA LEU A 120 -11.68 -2.98 11.28
C LEU A 120 -12.57 -2.39 10.18
N GLY A 121 -13.78 -1.94 10.51
CA GLY A 121 -14.67 -1.22 9.59
C GLY A 121 -14.01 0.06 9.09
N PHE A 122 -13.42 0.85 9.98
CA PHE A 122 -12.64 2.03 9.64
C PHE A 122 -11.46 1.66 8.72
N TYR A 123 -10.67 0.63 9.06
CA TYR A 123 -9.51 0.22 8.27
C TYR A 123 -9.90 -0.19 6.85
N ARG A 124 -10.95 -1.02 6.70
CA ARG A 124 -11.47 -1.45 5.39
C ARG A 124 -11.91 -0.26 4.54
N ALA A 125 -12.55 0.74 5.14
CA ALA A 125 -12.97 1.95 4.45
C ALA A 125 -11.75 2.78 3.97
N GLN A 126 -10.72 2.94 4.80
CA GLN A 126 -9.47 3.61 4.42
C GLN A 126 -8.71 2.82 3.34
N GLN A 127 -8.70 1.50 3.42
CA GLN A 127 -8.10 0.61 2.44
C GLN A 127 -8.75 0.76 1.05
N SER A 128 -10.09 0.85 1.02
CA SER A 128 -10.85 1.06 -0.21
C SER A 128 -10.58 2.45 -0.83
N ASP A 129 -10.55 3.52 -0.02
CA ASP A 129 -10.22 4.88 -0.47
C ASP A 129 -8.78 4.94 -1.02
N ALA A 130 -7.83 4.34 -0.33
CA ALA A 130 -6.44 4.27 -0.76
C ALA A 130 -6.28 3.51 -2.09
N GLU A 131 -6.95 2.37 -2.25
CA GLU A 131 -6.94 1.59 -3.51
C GLU A 131 -7.46 2.42 -4.68
N HIS A 132 -8.58 3.13 -4.48
CA HIS A 132 -9.15 3.99 -5.52
C HIS A 132 -8.19 5.12 -5.92
N ARG A 133 -7.59 5.79 -4.95
CA ARG A 133 -6.65 6.90 -5.20
C ARG A 133 -5.36 6.44 -5.88
N VAL A 134 -4.80 5.31 -5.45
CA VAL A 134 -3.61 4.72 -6.07
C VAL A 134 -3.89 4.33 -7.52
N ARG A 135 -5.04 3.68 -7.79
CA ARG A 135 -5.46 3.34 -9.16
C ARG A 135 -5.60 4.58 -10.04
N ARG A 136 -6.19 5.65 -9.52
CA ARG A 136 -6.32 6.92 -10.24
C ARG A 136 -4.95 7.52 -10.57
N LEU A 137 -4.05 7.57 -9.61
CA LEU A 137 -2.68 8.06 -9.81
C LEU A 137 -1.93 7.21 -10.85
N GLN A 138 -2.07 5.88 -10.82
CA GLN A 138 -1.47 4.98 -11.80
C GLN A 138 -1.97 5.28 -13.22
N LEU A 139 -3.27 5.54 -13.40
CA LEU A 139 -3.82 5.93 -14.69
C LEU A 139 -3.24 7.27 -15.16
N GLN A 140 -3.20 8.28 -14.30
CA GLN A 140 -2.65 9.61 -14.62
C GLN A 140 -1.17 9.55 -15.02
N VAL A 141 -0.36 8.79 -14.26
CA VAL A 141 1.07 8.61 -14.58
C VAL A 141 1.24 7.87 -15.91
N ARG A 142 0.42 6.85 -16.18
CA ARG A 142 0.46 6.11 -17.44
C ARG A 142 0.09 7.01 -18.63
N GLU A 143 -0.97 7.80 -18.51
CA GLU A 143 -1.39 8.76 -19.53
C GLU A 143 -0.32 9.82 -19.79
N ALA A 144 0.30 10.35 -18.75
CA ALA A 144 1.38 11.34 -18.85
C ALA A 144 2.69 10.75 -19.40
N SER A 145 2.89 9.44 -19.34
CA SER A 145 4.08 8.73 -19.85
C SER A 145 3.92 8.29 -21.30
N ALA A 146 2.69 8.10 -21.77
CA ALA A 146 2.39 7.64 -23.12
C ALA A 146 2.73 8.70 -24.19
N GLY A 147 3.09 8.24 -25.39
CA GLY A 147 3.41 9.10 -26.53
C GLY A 147 4.80 9.74 -26.50
N ARG A 148 5.63 9.44 -25.47
CA ARG A 148 6.99 10.00 -25.35
C ARG A 148 8.01 9.19 -26.15
N SER A 149 7.87 7.87 -26.16
CA SER A 149 8.66 6.96 -27.02
C SER A 149 7.95 5.62 -27.19
N ALA A 150 8.28 4.90 -28.26
CA ALA A 150 7.75 3.56 -28.50
C ALA A 150 8.04 2.59 -27.34
N GLN A 151 9.19 2.74 -26.68
CA GLN A 151 9.57 1.92 -25.52
C GLN A 151 8.71 2.22 -24.29
N LEU A 152 8.41 3.50 -24.03
CA LEU A 152 7.52 3.90 -22.93
C LEU A 152 6.08 3.51 -23.21
N ASP A 153 5.61 3.62 -24.44
CA ASP A 153 4.28 3.15 -24.85
C ASP A 153 4.10 1.64 -24.62
N GLN A 154 5.12 0.85 -24.95
CA GLN A 154 5.13 -0.58 -24.67
C GLN A 154 5.11 -0.87 -23.18
N LEU A 155 5.88 -0.13 -22.38
CA LEU A 155 5.91 -0.28 -20.93
C LEU A 155 4.55 0.10 -20.30
N CYS A 156 3.92 1.18 -20.77
CA CYS A 156 2.58 1.58 -20.34
C CYS A 156 1.52 0.53 -20.67
N ALA A 157 1.59 -0.08 -21.86
CA ALA A 157 0.69 -1.14 -22.26
C ALA A 157 0.91 -2.42 -21.41
N LEU A 158 2.15 -2.77 -21.11
CA LEU A 158 2.51 -3.89 -20.24
C LEU A 158 1.99 -3.65 -18.81
N ASP A 159 2.23 -2.46 -18.23
CA ASP A 159 1.72 -2.08 -16.90
C ASP A 159 0.19 -2.17 -16.87
N ALA A 160 -0.51 -1.76 -17.92
CA ALA A 160 -1.97 -1.87 -17.99
C ALA A 160 -2.47 -3.31 -17.98
N VAL A 161 -1.79 -4.23 -18.68
CA VAL A 161 -2.11 -5.67 -18.68
C VAL A 161 -1.85 -6.26 -17.32
N LEU A 162 -0.66 -6.03 -16.74
CA LEU A 162 -0.29 -6.53 -15.42
C LEU A 162 -1.25 -6.03 -14.32
N ALA A 163 -1.63 -4.75 -14.35
CA ALA A 163 -2.57 -4.18 -13.38
C ALA A 163 -3.94 -4.88 -13.43
N ARG A 164 -4.42 -5.26 -14.61
CA ARG A 164 -5.68 -6.01 -14.76
C ARG A 164 -5.55 -7.44 -14.25
N SER A 165 -4.55 -8.17 -14.74
CA SER A 165 -4.31 -9.57 -14.40
C SER A 165 -4.06 -9.78 -12.90
N MET A 166 -3.33 -8.86 -12.27
CA MET A 166 -2.98 -8.96 -10.85
C MET A 166 -4.05 -8.40 -9.90
N SER A 167 -5.07 -7.70 -10.40
CA SER A 167 -6.01 -6.95 -9.55
C SER A 167 -6.74 -7.80 -8.51
N ALA A 168 -7.23 -8.98 -8.90
CA ALA A 168 -7.95 -9.88 -7.99
C ALA A 168 -7.01 -10.47 -6.91
N ARG A 169 -5.79 -10.83 -7.30
CA ARG A 169 -4.77 -11.41 -6.41
C ARG A 169 -4.26 -10.37 -5.41
N THR A 170 -4.02 -9.15 -5.89
CA THR A 170 -3.61 -8.01 -5.05
C THR A 170 -4.68 -7.69 -4.02
N ARG A 171 -5.95 -7.67 -4.40
CA ARG A 171 -7.07 -7.50 -3.46
C ARG A 171 -7.12 -8.63 -2.44
N GLY A 172 -6.98 -9.89 -2.86
CA GLY A 172 -6.93 -11.04 -1.96
C GLY A 172 -5.78 -10.96 -0.95
N PHE A 173 -4.61 -10.50 -1.39
CA PHE A 173 -3.46 -10.28 -0.50
C PHE A 173 -3.75 -9.22 0.56
N PHE A 174 -4.20 -8.04 0.16
CA PHE A 174 -4.46 -6.95 1.11
C PHE A 174 -5.70 -7.20 1.98
N SER A 175 -6.67 -7.99 1.54
CA SER A 175 -7.84 -8.37 2.35
C SER A 175 -7.48 -9.24 3.57
N ALA A 176 -6.27 -9.79 3.63
CA ALA A 176 -5.79 -10.50 4.80
C ALA A 176 -5.37 -9.56 5.95
N ILE A 177 -5.01 -8.30 5.65
CA ILE A 177 -4.50 -7.36 6.65
C ILE A 177 -5.50 -7.10 7.79
N PRO A 178 -6.81 -6.87 7.55
CA PRO A 178 -7.77 -6.71 8.64
C PRO A 178 -7.80 -7.89 9.61
N ARG A 179 -7.61 -9.13 9.15
CA ARG A 179 -7.52 -10.31 10.04
C ARG A 179 -6.27 -10.27 10.91
N LEU A 180 -5.13 -9.85 10.35
CA LEU A 180 -3.90 -9.67 11.12
C LEU A 180 -4.06 -8.57 12.18
N LEU A 181 -4.70 -7.47 11.85
CA LEU A 181 -5.02 -6.40 12.79
C LEU A 181 -6.00 -6.86 13.87
N GLN A 182 -6.96 -7.72 13.55
CA GLN A 182 -7.82 -8.35 14.54
C GLN A 182 -7.01 -9.16 15.56
N THR A 183 -6.13 -10.06 15.07
CA THR A 183 -5.25 -10.86 15.94
C THR A 183 -4.36 -9.97 16.82
N HIS A 184 -3.84 -8.88 16.24
CA HIS A 184 -3.04 -7.92 16.98
C HIS A 184 -3.84 -7.22 18.09
N PHE A 185 -5.07 -6.77 17.78
CA PHE A 185 -5.98 -6.20 18.78
C PHE A 185 -6.28 -7.17 19.90
N GLU A 186 -6.61 -8.42 19.59
CA GLU A 186 -6.89 -9.47 20.57
C GLU A 186 -5.67 -9.73 21.48
N THR A 187 -4.46 -9.69 20.93
CA THR A 187 -3.21 -9.80 21.68
C THR A 187 -3.02 -8.63 22.64
N LEU A 188 -3.24 -7.39 22.17
CA LEU A 188 -3.18 -6.20 23.01
C LEU A 188 -4.25 -6.23 24.11
N ARG A 189 -5.47 -6.62 23.77
CA ARG A 189 -6.56 -6.78 24.74
C ARG A 189 -6.26 -7.87 25.76
N ALA A 190 -5.67 -8.99 25.33
CA ALA A 190 -5.26 -10.08 26.23
C ALA A 190 -4.12 -9.67 27.18
N SER A 191 -3.27 -8.73 26.79
CA SER A 191 -2.20 -8.18 27.63
C SER A 191 -2.65 -7.06 28.55
N TYR A 192 -3.83 -6.51 28.33
CA TYR A 192 -4.43 -5.51 29.21
C TYR A 192 -4.76 -6.12 30.58
N ARG A 193 -4.08 -5.66 31.63
CA ARG A 193 -4.23 -6.12 33.02
C ARG A 193 -4.22 -4.91 33.92
N PRO A 194 -5.39 -4.33 34.23
CA PRO A 194 -5.48 -3.27 35.24
C PRO A 194 -5.08 -3.85 36.60
N GLN A 195 -4.18 -3.16 37.30
CA GLN A 195 -3.73 -3.53 38.63
C GLN A 195 -4.54 -2.68 39.64
N GLY A 196 -5.48 -3.31 40.31
CA GLY A 196 -6.27 -2.62 41.36
C GLY A 196 -7.74 -2.43 40.99
N THR A 197 -8.44 -1.73 41.87
CA THR A 197 -9.89 -1.44 41.77
C THR A 197 -10.17 -0.02 41.27
N ASP A 198 -9.14 0.78 40.94
CA ASP A 198 -9.31 2.14 40.43
C ASP A 198 -9.74 2.12 38.95
N GLU A 199 -10.96 2.54 38.73
CA GLU A 199 -11.57 2.58 37.41
C GLU A 199 -10.94 3.64 36.53
N ALA A 200 -10.43 4.75 37.08
CA ALA A 200 -9.76 5.79 36.32
C ALA A 200 -8.38 5.31 35.78
N GLU A 201 -7.64 4.58 36.61
CA GLU A 201 -6.37 3.98 36.23
C GLU A 201 -6.58 2.92 35.13
N ALA A 202 -7.58 2.07 35.27
CA ALA A 202 -7.96 1.08 34.29
C ALA A 202 -8.36 1.75 32.94
N ALA A 203 -9.12 2.83 32.96
CA ALA A 203 -9.50 3.58 31.78
C ALA A 203 -8.27 4.21 31.09
N ALA A 204 -7.36 4.81 31.85
CA ALA A 204 -6.14 5.40 31.31
C ALA A 204 -5.23 4.36 30.65
N LEU A 205 -5.06 3.19 31.25
CA LEU A 205 -4.28 2.08 30.69
C LEU A 205 -4.91 1.54 29.39
N TRP A 206 -6.24 1.46 29.34
CA TRP A 206 -6.93 1.05 28.12
C TRP A 206 -6.79 2.08 27.00
N GLN A 207 -6.87 3.37 27.31
CA GLN A 207 -6.59 4.45 26.36
C GLN A 207 -5.20 4.34 25.76
N GLN A 208 -4.19 4.10 26.58
CA GLN A 208 -2.82 3.91 26.10
C GLN A 208 -2.72 2.72 25.15
N THR A 209 -3.41 1.62 25.46
CA THR A 209 -3.46 0.42 24.61
C THR A 209 -4.10 0.74 23.25
N LEU A 210 -5.23 1.45 23.24
CA LEU A 210 -5.90 1.89 22.01
C LEU A 210 -5.07 2.88 21.20
N GLN A 211 -4.36 3.78 21.86
CA GLN A 211 -3.46 4.71 21.20
C GLN A 211 -2.34 3.95 20.45
N ARG A 212 -1.77 2.94 21.08
CA ARG A 212 -0.78 2.06 20.44
C ARG A 212 -1.37 1.36 19.22
N TYR A 213 -2.54 0.73 19.38
CA TYR A 213 -3.23 0.05 18.27
C TYR A 213 -3.55 1.00 17.11
N ARG A 214 -3.96 2.24 17.40
CA ARG A 214 -4.18 3.29 16.40
C ARG A 214 -2.91 3.60 15.59
N LEU A 215 -1.78 3.73 16.27
CA LEU A 215 -0.49 3.99 15.63
C LEU A 215 -0.04 2.80 14.77
N ASP A 216 -0.26 1.58 15.26
CA ASP A 216 0.07 0.35 14.53
C ASP A 216 -0.82 0.21 13.28
N MET A 217 -2.11 0.46 13.37
CA MET A 217 -3.01 0.49 12.21
C MET A 217 -2.61 1.55 11.18
N ARG A 218 -2.24 2.77 11.64
CA ARG A 218 -1.75 3.84 10.77
C ARG A 218 -0.49 3.44 10.03
N GLY A 219 0.49 2.89 10.74
CA GLY A 219 1.74 2.40 10.15
C GLY A 219 1.48 1.31 9.11
N MET A 220 0.58 0.37 9.41
CA MET A 220 0.17 -0.69 8.50
C MET A 220 -0.47 -0.12 7.21
N LEU A 221 -1.40 0.82 7.32
CA LEU A 221 -2.05 1.43 6.15
C LEU A 221 -1.06 2.20 5.28
N LEU A 222 -0.15 2.96 5.88
CA LEU A 222 0.87 3.69 5.12
C LEU A 222 1.82 2.74 4.39
N ALA A 223 2.23 1.65 5.04
CA ALA A 223 3.06 0.62 4.42
C ALA A 223 2.34 -0.14 3.29
N GLU A 224 1.04 -0.38 3.45
CA GLU A 224 0.18 -0.94 2.39
C GLU A 224 0.10 0.00 1.18
N ILE A 225 -0.15 1.30 1.40
CA ILE A 225 -0.22 2.31 0.33
C ILE A 225 1.10 2.35 -0.44
N GLU A 226 2.23 2.39 0.24
CA GLU A 226 3.55 2.38 -0.40
C GLU A 226 3.78 1.11 -1.23
N THR A 227 3.32 -0.04 -0.74
CA THR A 227 3.41 -1.30 -1.50
C THR A 227 2.53 -1.26 -2.76
N ARG A 228 1.35 -0.69 -2.68
CA ARG A 228 0.44 -0.52 -3.84
C ARG A 228 0.99 0.46 -4.87
N LEU A 229 1.84 1.40 -4.47
CA LEU A 229 2.47 2.40 -5.34
C LEU A 229 3.72 1.87 -6.09
N LEU A 230 4.28 0.72 -5.72
CA LEU A 230 5.50 0.18 -6.35
C LEU A 230 5.43 0.09 -7.88
N PRO A 231 4.33 -0.38 -8.51
CA PRO A 231 4.26 -0.41 -9.98
C PRO A 231 4.33 0.99 -10.59
N VAL A 232 3.69 1.98 -9.95
CA VAL A 232 3.71 3.38 -10.42
C VAL A 232 5.12 3.96 -10.29
N THR A 233 5.81 3.67 -9.19
CA THR A 233 7.22 4.08 -8.98
C THR A 233 8.12 3.54 -10.10
N GLY A 234 7.99 2.24 -10.45
CA GLY A 234 8.77 1.64 -11.53
C GLY A 234 8.52 2.29 -12.90
N LEU A 235 7.29 2.72 -13.17
CA LEU A 235 6.98 3.44 -14.41
C LEU A 235 7.63 4.84 -14.43
N VAL A 236 7.60 5.58 -13.32
CA VAL A 236 8.24 6.89 -13.18
C VAL A 236 9.76 6.77 -13.36
N GLU A 237 10.40 5.81 -12.69
CA GLU A 237 11.83 5.54 -12.82
C GLU A 237 12.23 5.24 -14.28
N ALA A 238 11.38 4.52 -15.03
CA ALA A 238 11.61 4.25 -16.44
C ALA A 238 11.53 5.53 -17.31
N VAL A 239 10.61 6.44 -16.99
CA VAL A 239 10.50 7.74 -17.67
C VAL A 239 11.74 8.59 -17.40
N GLU A 240 12.20 8.67 -16.14
CA GLU A 240 13.42 9.39 -15.77
C GLU A 240 14.65 8.83 -16.47
N ALA A 241 14.80 7.51 -16.49
CA ALA A 241 15.91 6.85 -17.18
C ALA A 241 15.91 7.12 -18.69
N HIS A 242 14.73 7.25 -19.31
CA HIS A 242 14.61 7.60 -20.71
C HIS A 242 15.03 9.04 -20.99
N GLN A 243 14.56 10.00 -20.19
CA GLN A 243 14.91 11.42 -20.29
C GLN A 243 16.41 11.67 -20.12
N MET A 244 17.05 10.93 -19.18
CA MET A 244 18.50 11.04 -18.98
C MET A 244 19.31 10.56 -20.19
N LYS A 245 18.83 9.59 -20.94
CA LYS A 245 19.48 9.11 -22.17
C LYS A 245 19.36 10.14 -23.29
N GLU A 246 18.16 10.72 -23.48
CA GLU A 246 17.94 11.74 -24.52
C GLU A 246 18.76 13.03 -24.30
N THR A 247 19.14 13.33 -23.06
CA THR A 247 19.99 14.51 -22.75
C THR A 247 21.47 14.25 -22.95
N HIS A 248 21.90 12.99 -23.13
CA HIS A 248 23.32 12.62 -23.31
C HIS A 248 23.69 12.21 -24.75
N ASP A 249 22.70 12.05 -25.61
CA ASP A 249 22.85 11.85 -27.05
C ASP A 249 22.70 13.17 -27.83
#